data_d466c34bb54c513309665913e0405145
#
_entry.id   d466c34bb54c513309665913e0405145
#
_cell.length_a   1.000
_cell.length_b   1.000
_cell.length_c   1.000
_cell.angle_alpha   90.00
_cell.angle_beta   90.00
_cell.angle_gamma   90.00
#
_symmetry.space_group_name_H-M   'P 1'
#
loop_
_entity.id
_entity.type
_entity.pdbx_description
1 polymer ?
#
loop_
_entity_poly.entity_id
_entity_poly.type
_entity_poly.pdbx_seq_one_letter_code
_entity_poly.pdbx_strand_id
1 'polypeptide(L)'
;MVKIVNSLFNYFPCLRVVYFFITITLLASCATYEKYPESGYAVASWYGSEFHGRPTSSGEIFNMYSFTCAHKEFPFGTRLKVTNLSNNKAVSCLVNDRGPFITGRDIDLSYAAADEIGLIGKGTSRVRIEHMGRDTAYVKEVMYLTNTGPFAVQVGSFRELSNAVRLKEVLELRFDKVHINEVEMKGGRVYRVRIGKFLKTEEAFRLARSLADEGYSVFIVGYDDRI
;
A
#
# COMPACT_ATOMS: atom_id res chain seq x y z
N MET A 1 27.49 -33.16 27.41
CA MET A 1 27.11 -31.73 27.47
C MET A 1 25.92 -31.44 28.39
N VAL A 2 24.84 -32.22 28.33
CA VAL A 2 23.63 -31.99 29.16
C VAL A 2 23.89 -32.17 30.69
N LYS A 3 24.77 -33.10 31.12
CA LYS A 3 25.09 -33.30 32.55
C LYS A 3 25.86 -32.15 33.20
N ILE A 4 26.64 -31.39 32.46
CA ILE A 4 27.43 -30.24 32.99
C ILE A 4 26.52 -29.04 33.24
N VAL A 5 25.53 -28.81 32.36
CA VAL A 5 24.57 -27.70 32.50
C VAL A 5 23.70 -27.90 33.73
N ASN A 6 23.20 -29.10 34.00
CA ASN A 6 22.40 -29.39 35.21
C ASN A 6 23.15 -29.24 36.53
N SER A 7 24.48 -29.43 36.54
CA SER A 7 25.30 -29.23 37.75
C SER A 7 25.45 -27.76 38.13
N LEU A 8 25.61 -26.88 37.14
CA LEU A 8 25.73 -25.43 37.36
C LEU A 8 24.41 -24.80 37.87
N PHE A 9 23.26 -25.34 37.47
CA PHE A 9 21.94 -24.83 37.91
C PHE A 9 21.61 -25.12 39.35
N ASN A 10 22.27 -26.08 40.00
CA ASN A 10 22.05 -26.41 41.42
C ASN A 10 22.87 -25.53 42.38
N TYR A 11 23.96 -24.92 41.93
CA TYR A 11 24.83 -24.08 42.76
C TYR A 11 24.48 -22.59 42.78
N PHE A 12 23.70 -22.12 41.77
CA PHE A 12 23.32 -20.69 41.67
C PHE A 12 21.82 -20.53 41.39
N PRO A 13 20.97 -20.44 42.43
CA PRO A 13 19.53 -20.27 42.26
C PRO A 13 19.16 -18.98 41.49
N CYS A 14 19.97 -17.90 41.59
CA CYS A 14 19.80 -16.68 40.83
C CYS A 14 19.93 -16.88 39.32
N LEU A 15 20.72 -17.86 38.87
CA LEU A 15 20.90 -18.14 37.44
C LEU A 15 19.64 -18.73 36.79
N ARG A 16 18.83 -19.48 37.55
CA ARG A 16 17.52 -19.99 37.10
C ARG A 16 16.51 -18.90 36.88
N VAL A 17 16.49 -17.92 37.77
CA VAL A 17 15.57 -16.74 37.63
C VAL A 17 15.96 -15.92 36.46
N VAL A 18 17.25 -15.63 36.23
CA VAL A 18 17.74 -14.86 35.06
C VAL A 18 17.46 -15.59 33.75
N TYR A 19 17.66 -16.92 33.69
CA TYR A 19 17.34 -17.72 32.48
C TYR A 19 15.84 -17.77 32.20
N PHE A 20 15.00 -17.83 33.23
CA PHE A 20 13.56 -17.79 33.10
C PHE A 20 13.06 -16.44 32.60
N PHE A 21 13.64 -15.32 33.08
CA PHE A 21 13.34 -13.98 32.58
C PHE A 21 13.85 -13.74 31.16
N ILE A 22 15.03 -14.24 30.77
CA ILE A 22 15.56 -14.13 29.41
C ILE A 22 14.71 -14.93 28.42
N THR A 23 14.21 -16.13 28.79
CA THR A 23 13.32 -16.92 27.93
C THR A 23 11.95 -16.28 27.77
N ILE A 24 11.40 -15.64 28.80
CA ILE A 24 10.12 -14.90 28.73
C ILE A 24 10.25 -13.65 27.85
N THR A 25 11.37 -12.91 27.94
CA THR A 25 11.61 -11.73 27.09
C THR A 25 11.82 -12.08 25.62
N LEU A 26 12.38 -13.25 25.29
CA LEU A 26 12.51 -13.73 23.92
C LEU A 26 11.19 -14.19 23.30
N LEU A 27 10.22 -14.61 24.11
CA LEU A 27 8.88 -15.00 23.64
C LEU A 27 7.92 -13.82 23.47
N ALA A 28 8.22 -12.66 24.08
CA ALA A 28 7.39 -11.45 23.99
C ALA A 28 7.66 -10.58 22.72
N SER A 29 8.60 -10.99 21.85
CA SER A 29 9.08 -10.15 20.73
C SER A 29 8.39 -10.41 19.39
N CYS A 30 7.22 -11.02 19.34
CA CYS A 30 6.44 -11.18 18.11
C CYS A 30 5.04 -10.58 18.23
N ALA A 31 4.90 -9.39 18.82
CA ALA A 31 3.74 -8.56 18.55
C ALA A 31 3.97 -7.89 17.19
N THR A 32 3.49 -8.51 16.11
CA THR A 32 3.35 -7.83 14.83
C THR A 32 2.39 -6.66 15.04
N TYR A 33 2.94 -5.43 15.01
CA TYR A 33 2.10 -4.24 15.00
C TYR A 33 1.31 -4.25 13.70
N GLU A 34 0.03 -4.63 13.78
CA GLU A 34 -0.88 -4.47 12.65
C GLU A 34 -1.13 -2.98 12.44
N LYS A 35 -0.51 -2.44 11.39
CA LYS A 35 -0.61 -1.03 10.98
C LYS A 35 -2.06 -0.62 10.65
N TYR A 36 -2.93 -1.57 10.40
CA TYR A 36 -4.31 -1.34 9.98
C TYR A 36 -5.29 -2.00 10.95
N PRO A 37 -6.40 -1.32 11.31
CA PRO A 37 -7.40 -1.91 12.19
C PRO A 37 -8.07 -3.11 11.51
N GLU A 38 -8.38 -4.16 12.28
CA GLU A 38 -9.09 -5.35 11.78
C GLU A 38 -10.48 -5.00 11.21
N SER A 39 -11.14 -3.98 11.76
CA SER A 39 -12.43 -3.49 11.27
C SER A 39 -12.63 -2.01 11.56
N GLY A 40 -13.45 -1.34 10.74
CA GLY A 40 -13.80 0.07 10.90
C GLY A 40 -15.05 0.45 10.12
N TYR A 41 -15.55 1.66 10.39
CA TYR A 41 -16.67 2.26 9.65
C TYR A 41 -16.12 3.22 8.60
N ALA A 42 -16.78 3.27 7.45
CA ALA A 42 -16.36 4.07 6.30
C ALA A 42 -17.57 4.52 5.48
N VAL A 43 -17.35 5.49 4.60
CA VAL A 43 -18.31 5.89 3.57
C VAL A 43 -17.81 5.33 2.23
N ALA A 44 -18.61 4.41 1.67
CA ALA A 44 -18.34 3.83 0.37
C ALA A 44 -19.07 4.59 -0.75
N SER A 45 -18.42 4.67 -1.89
CA SER A 45 -19.03 4.99 -3.19
C SER A 45 -18.53 4.02 -4.26
N TRP A 46 -18.71 4.32 -5.54
CA TRP A 46 -18.27 3.44 -6.61
C TRP A 46 -17.77 4.23 -7.82
N TYR A 47 -16.90 3.61 -8.61
CA TYR A 47 -16.35 4.16 -9.84
C TYR A 47 -17.39 4.15 -10.96
N GLY A 48 -17.45 5.24 -11.72
CA GLY A 48 -18.18 5.30 -12.96
C GLY A 48 -17.58 4.43 -14.08
N SER A 49 -18.39 4.18 -15.12
CA SER A 49 -17.99 3.38 -16.29
C SER A 49 -16.83 4.02 -17.08
N GLU A 50 -16.61 5.30 -16.93
CA GLU A 50 -15.54 6.08 -17.59
C GLU A 50 -14.12 5.65 -17.19
N PHE A 51 -13.97 4.91 -16.08
CA PHE A 51 -12.68 4.37 -15.62
C PHE A 51 -12.40 2.97 -16.18
N HIS A 52 -13.39 2.29 -16.75
CA HIS A 52 -13.21 0.94 -17.30
C HIS A 52 -12.14 0.91 -18.40
N GLY A 53 -11.22 -0.06 -18.32
CA GLY A 53 -10.10 -0.19 -19.26
C GLY A 53 -8.91 0.74 -18.99
N ARG A 54 -8.97 1.62 -17.98
CA ARG A 54 -7.85 2.48 -17.60
C ARG A 54 -6.94 1.81 -16.57
N PRO A 55 -5.64 2.15 -16.54
CA PRO A 55 -4.74 1.63 -15.53
C PRO A 55 -5.07 2.20 -14.15
N THR A 56 -5.04 1.33 -13.15
CA THR A 56 -5.12 1.67 -11.72
C THR A 56 -3.75 2.09 -11.17
N SER A 57 -3.72 2.57 -9.93
CA SER A 57 -2.46 2.93 -9.25
C SER A 57 -1.54 1.73 -8.97
N SER A 58 -2.07 0.50 -8.94
CA SER A 58 -1.25 -0.73 -8.86
C SER A 58 -0.60 -1.11 -10.21
N GLY A 59 -1.05 -0.49 -11.31
CA GLY A 59 -0.63 -0.80 -12.68
C GLY A 59 -1.52 -1.82 -13.40
N GLU A 60 -2.54 -2.37 -12.74
CA GLU A 60 -3.54 -3.24 -13.36
C GLU A 60 -4.52 -2.44 -14.20
N ILE A 61 -5.16 -3.09 -15.18
CA ILE A 61 -6.25 -2.47 -15.94
C ILE A 61 -7.56 -2.63 -15.14
N PHE A 62 -8.22 -1.51 -14.86
CA PHE A 62 -9.49 -1.53 -14.13
C PHE A 62 -10.58 -2.22 -14.93
N ASN A 63 -11.15 -3.26 -14.33
CA ASN A 63 -12.33 -3.95 -14.83
C ASN A 63 -13.50 -3.71 -13.87
N MET A 64 -14.50 -2.93 -14.29
CA MET A 64 -15.66 -2.59 -13.47
C MET A 64 -16.50 -3.82 -13.05
N TYR A 65 -16.34 -4.96 -13.74
CA TYR A 65 -17.04 -6.20 -13.43
C TYR A 65 -16.26 -7.14 -12.48
N SER A 66 -15.05 -6.78 -12.08
CA SER A 66 -14.28 -7.50 -11.07
C SER A 66 -14.54 -6.93 -9.67
N PHE A 67 -14.44 -7.74 -8.63
CA PHE A 67 -14.60 -7.30 -7.24
C PHE A 67 -13.33 -6.62 -6.72
N THR A 68 -13.13 -5.35 -7.11
CA THR A 68 -11.99 -4.53 -6.71
C THR A 68 -12.45 -3.24 -6.04
N CYS A 69 -11.53 -2.57 -5.35
CA CYS A 69 -11.79 -1.30 -4.69
C CYS A 69 -10.55 -0.42 -4.65
N ALA A 70 -10.77 0.90 -4.47
CA ALA A 70 -9.73 1.86 -4.14
C ALA A 70 -9.80 2.24 -2.67
N HIS A 71 -8.65 2.35 -2.06
CA HIS A 71 -8.50 2.86 -0.69
C HIS A 71 -7.25 3.74 -0.60
N LYS A 72 -7.30 4.78 0.27
CA LYS A 72 -6.20 5.75 0.40
C LYS A 72 -4.92 5.12 0.97
N GLU A 73 -5.05 4.20 1.93
CA GLU A 73 -3.94 3.74 2.76
C GLU A 73 -3.68 2.24 2.68
N PHE A 74 -4.71 1.38 2.59
CA PHE A 74 -4.48 -0.07 2.57
C PHE A 74 -3.55 -0.47 1.43
N PRO A 75 -2.53 -1.31 1.69
CA PRO A 75 -1.63 -1.81 0.65
C PRO A 75 -2.39 -2.48 -0.50
N PHE A 76 -1.85 -2.40 -1.70
CA PHE A 76 -2.40 -3.17 -2.82
C PHE A 76 -2.34 -4.66 -2.51
N GLY A 77 -3.35 -5.40 -2.97
CA GLY A 77 -3.53 -6.80 -2.64
C GLY A 77 -4.27 -7.07 -1.33
N THR A 78 -4.61 -6.03 -0.54
CA THR A 78 -5.44 -6.18 0.65
C THR A 78 -6.84 -6.62 0.26
N ARG A 79 -7.35 -7.66 0.88
CA ARG A 79 -8.75 -8.12 0.75
C ARG A 79 -9.57 -7.50 1.86
N LEU A 80 -10.63 -6.81 1.48
CA LEU A 80 -11.55 -6.15 2.40
C LEU A 80 -12.93 -6.77 2.23
N LYS A 81 -13.58 -7.14 3.36
CA LYS A 81 -15.01 -7.39 3.37
C LYS A 81 -15.72 -6.08 3.67
N VAL A 82 -16.59 -5.67 2.77
CA VAL A 82 -17.35 -4.42 2.86
C VAL A 82 -18.81 -4.76 3.07
N THR A 83 -19.37 -4.38 4.23
CA THR A 83 -20.77 -4.64 4.60
C THR A 83 -21.55 -3.33 4.60
N ASN A 84 -22.58 -3.23 3.78
CA ASN A 84 -23.50 -2.08 3.74
C ASN A 84 -24.42 -2.10 4.96
N LEU A 85 -24.31 -1.06 5.82
CA LEU A 85 -25.06 -0.98 7.07
C LEU A 85 -26.56 -0.75 6.88
N SER A 86 -27.00 -0.33 5.69
CA SER A 86 -28.43 -0.09 5.44
C SER A 86 -29.22 -1.35 5.12
N ASN A 87 -28.55 -2.43 4.66
CA ASN A 87 -29.22 -3.67 4.23
C ASN A 87 -28.48 -4.95 4.64
N ASN A 88 -27.36 -4.85 5.34
CA ASN A 88 -26.48 -5.95 5.79
C ASN A 88 -25.91 -6.83 4.65
N LYS A 89 -26.03 -6.42 3.39
CA LYS A 89 -25.33 -7.11 2.29
C LYS A 89 -23.83 -6.85 2.36
N ALA A 90 -23.04 -7.84 2.01
CA ALA A 90 -21.58 -7.76 2.07
C ALA A 90 -20.93 -8.31 0.81
N VAL A 91 -19.77 -7.75 0.46
CA VAL A 91 -18.92 -8.21 -0.64
C VAL A 91 -17.46 -8.25 -0.19
N SER A 92 -16.66 -9.14 -0.76
CA SER A 92 -15.21 -9.09 -0.62
C SER A 92 -14.61 -8.42 -1.85
N CYS A 93 -13.79 -7.38 -1.66
CA CYS A 93 -13.08 -6.72 -2.75
C CYS A 93 -11.57 -6.67 -2.50
N LEU A 94 -10.80 -6.59 -3.59
CA LEU A 94 -9.35 -6.48 -3.59
C LEU A 94 -8.94 -5.03 -3.81
N VAL A 95 -8.10 -4.48 -2.91
CA VAL A 95 -7.54 -3.14 -3.08
C VAL A 95 -6.47 -3.18 -4.17
N ASN A 96 -6.74 -2.54 -5.31
CA ASN A 96 -5.81 -2.41 -6.41
C ASN A 96 -5.66 -0.96 -6.94
N ASP A 97 -6.36 -0.01 -6.31
CA ASP A 97 -6.26 1.40 -6.69
C ASP A 97 -6.18 2.33 -5.48
N ARG A 98 -5.85 3.59 -5.74
CA ARG A 98 -5.83 4.67 -4.75
C ARG A 98 -7.01 5.60 -4.95
N GLY A 99 -7.53 6.08 -3.82
CA GLY A 99 -8.70 6.95 -3.73
C GLY A 99 -9.62 6.49 -2.60
N PRO A 100 -10.81 7.09 -2.51
CA PRO A 100 -11.29 8.28 -3.20
C PRO A 100 -10.58 9.57 -2.75
N PHE A 101 -10.48 10.55 -3.66
CA PHE A 101 -9.91 11.88 -3.37
C PHE A 101 -10.99 12.95 -3.14
N ILE A 102 -12.23 12.51 -2.98
CA ILE A 102 -13.37 13.35 -2.64
C ILE A 102 -13.57 13.29 -1.13
N THR A 103 -13.66 14.48 -0.52
CA THR A 103 -13.90 14.62 0.92
C THR A 103 -15.19 13.90 1.33
N GLY A 104 -15.15 13.20 2.47
CA GLY A 104 -16.29 12.46 3.01
C GLY A 104 -16.50 11.07 2.39
N ARG A 105 -15.55 10.60 1.55
CA ARG A 105 -15.51 9.23 1.01
C ARG A 105 -14.21 8.54 1.44
N ASP A 106 -14.30 7.26 1.75
CA ASP A 106 -13.17 6.48 2.28
C ASP A 106 -12.78 5.31 1.38
N ILE A 107 -13.74 4.72 0.68
CA ILE A 107 -13.54 3.58 -0.21
C ILE A 107 -14.40 3.72 -1.47
N ASP A 108 -13.83 3.44 -2.63
CA ASP A 108 -14.56 3.35 -3.89
C ASP A 108 -14.59 1.90 -4.38
N LEU A 109 -15.78 1.38 -4.60
CA LEU A 109 -16.01 0.03 -5.09
C LEU A 109 -16.07 0.00 -6.62
N SER A 110 -15.68 -1.12 -7.22
CA SER A 110 -16.05 -1.39 -8.61
C SER A 110 -17.57 -1.46 -8.76
N TYR A 111 -18.07 -1.37 -9.99
CA TYR A 111 -19.50 -1.51 -10.26
C TYR A 111 -20.05 -2.82 -9.71
N ALA A 112 -19.41 -3.96 -10.02
CA ALA A 112 -19.86 -5.27 -9.55
C ALA A 112 -19.89 -5.37 -8.01
N ALA A 113 -18.87 -4.84 -7.32
CA ALA A 113 -18.84 -4.84 -5.85
C ALA A 113 -19.93 -3.94 -5.25
N ALA A 114 -20.20 -2.80 -5.87
CA ALA A 114 -21.24 -1.87 -5.44
C ALA A 114 -22.66 -2.41 -5.67
N ASP A 115 -22.87 -3.10 -6.79
CA ASP A 115 -24.14 -3.76 -7.12
C ASP A 115 -24.47 -4.87 -6.12
N GLU A 116 -23.48 -5.71 -5.79
CA GLU A 116 -23.63 -6.81 -4.83
C GLU A 116 -24.15 -6.33 -3.47
N ILE A 117 -23.67 -5.18 -2.98
CA ILE A 117 -24.11 -4.61 -1.69
C ILE A 117 -25.29 -3.63 -1.82
N GLY A 118 -25.91 -3.50 -3.01
CA GLY A 118 -27.04 -2.61 -3.27
C GLY A 118 -26.72 -1.13 -3.12
N LEU A 119 -25.53 -0.71 -3.58
CA LEU A 119 -25.07 0.68 -3.55
C LEU A 119 -25.42 1.44 -4.83
N ILE A 120 -25.62 0.74 -5.95
CA ILE A 120 -25.95 1.35 -7.25
C ILE A 120 -27.23 2.18 -7.14
N GLY A 121 -27.20 3.39 -7.71
CA GLY A 121 -28.30 4.37 -7.67
C GLY A 121 -28.40 5.20 -6.37
N LYS A 122 -27.67 4.84 -5.31
CA LYS A 122 -27.65 5.59 -4.03
C LYS A 122 -26.48 6.58 -3.91
N GLY A 123 -25.47 6.47 -4.76
CA GLY A 123 -24.26 7.30 -4.75
C GLY A 123 -23.27 6.90 -3.66
N THR A 124 -23.65 7.03 -2.38
CA THR A 124 -22.80 6.67 -1.23
C THR A 124 -23.61 5.89 -0.18
N SER A 125 -22.91 5.12 0.66
CA SER A 125 -23.49 4.45 1.83
C SER A 125 -22.47 4.30 2.95
N ARG A 126 -22.94 4.28 4.20
CA ARG A 126 -22.11 3.86 5.33
C ARG A 126 -21.90 2.35 5.29
N VAL A 127 -20.66 1.94 5.43
CA VAL A 127 -20.26 0.54 5.41
C VAL A 127 -19.38 0.21 6.62
N ARG A 128 -19.32 -1.06 6.97
CA ARG A 128 -18.27 -1.63 7.81
C ARG A 128 -17.25 -2.30 6.91
N ILE A 129 -15.97 -2.01 7.16
CA ILE A 129 -14.83 -2.64 6.48
C ILE A 129 -14.15 -3.58 7.47
N GLU A 130 -13.87 -4.81 7.03
CA GLU A 130 -13.16 -5.84 7.78
C GLU A 130 -11.95 -6.28 6.95
N HIS A 131 -10.75 -6.26 7.55
CA HIS A 131 -9.51 -6.70 6.90
C HIS A 131 -9.45 -8.23 6.86
N MET A 132 -9.35 -8.82 5.65
CA MET A 132 -9.41 -10.26 5.41
C MET A 132 -8.04 -10.85 5.03
N GLY A 133 -6.94 -10.11 5.25
CA GLY A 133 -5.61 -10.50 4.85
C GLY A 133 -5.15 -9.83 3.56
N ARG A 134 -3.96 -10.19 3.09
CA ARG A 134 -3.32 -9.59 1.92
C ARG A 134 -2.70 -10.64 1.00
N ASP A 135 -2.84 -10.45 -0.29
CA ASP A 135 -2.13 -11.19 -1.30
C ASP A 135 -0.68 -10.67 -1.41
N THR A 136 0.29 -11.50 -1.04
CA THR A 136 1.72 -11.14 -1.03
C THR A 136 2.31 -10.99 -2.43
N ALA A 137 1.63 -11.45 -3.49
CA ALA A 137 2.05 -11.24 -4.88
C ALA A 137 2.10 -9.74 -5.25
N TYR A 138 1.41 -8.89 -4.49
CA TYR A 138 1.47 -7.43 -4.65
C TYR A 138 2.71 -6.78 -4.03
N VAL A 139 3.48 -7.46 -3.19
CA VAL A 139 4.77 -6.95 -2.69
C VAL A 139 5.75 -6.91 -3.84
N LYS A 140 6.37 -5.75 -4.10
CA LYS A 140 7.30 -5.55 -5.21
C LYS A 140 8.73 -5.48 -4.72
N GLU A 141 9.67 -5.72 -5.63
CA GLU A 141 11.10 -5.51 -5.38
C GLU A 141 11.51 -4.09 -5.76
N VAL A 142 12.51 -3.55 -5.05
CA VAL A 142 13.12 -2.27 -5.40
C VAL A 142 14.12 -2.47 -6.51
N MET A 143 13.95 -1.76 -7.62
CA MET A 143 14.86 -1.79 -8.75
C MET A 143 15.75 -0.56 -8.80
N TYR A 144 17.04 -0.75 -9.13
CA TYR A 144 18.02 0.32 -9.29
C TYR A 144 18.29 0.59 -10.77
N LEU A 145 18.12 1.86 -11.18
CA LEU A 145 18.49 2.32 -12.54
C LEU A 145 19.77 3.17 -12.55
N THR A 146 20.30 3.51 -11.37
CA THR A 146 21.56 4.23 -11.21
C THR A 146 22.23 3.86 -9.89
N ASN A 147 23.56 3.99 -9.87
CA ASN A 147 24.37 3.84 -8.66
C ASN A 147 25.04 5.18 -8.24
N THR A 148 24.77 6.26 -9.00
CA THR A 148 25.35 7.59 -8.73
C THR A 148 24.24 8.57 -8.39
N GLY A 149 24.40 9.29 -7.25
CA GLY A 149 23.46 10.30 -6.77
C GLY A 149 23.70 11.71 -7.31
N PRO A 150 22.82 12.63 -7.02
CA PRO A 150 21.66 12.50 -6.14
C PRO A 150 20.55 11.59 -6.72
N PHE A 151 19.73 11.01 -5.82
CA PHE A 151 18.74 10.00 -6.16
C PHE A 151 17.33 10.53 -6.01
N ALA A 152 16.37 9.93 -6.75
CA ALA A 152 14.94 10.04 -6.53
C ALA A 152 14.30 8.64 -6.55
N VAL A 153 13.13 8.52 -5.93
CA VAL A 153 12.30 7.30 -6.00
C VAL A 153 11.20 7.50 -7.03
N GLN A 154 11.27 6.80 -8.15
CA GLN A 154 10.23 6.81 -9.18
C GLN A 154 9.18 5.75 -8.83
N VAL A 155 7.90 6.17 -8.75
CA VAL A 155 6.77 5.34 -8.30
C VAL A 155 5.81 5.01 -9.44
N GLY A 156 5.82 5.78 -10.52
CA GLY A 156 4.96 5.55 -11.67
C GLY A 156 5.51 6.15 -12.95
N SER A 157 5.01 5.66 -14.08
CA SER A 157 5.34 6.14 -15.43
C SER A 157 4.10 5.99 -16.31
N PHE A 158 3.59 7.10 -16.85
CA PHE A 158 2.30 7.15 -17.53
C PHE A 158 2.43 7.83 -18.90
N ARG A 159 1.62 7.40 -19.86
CA ARG A 159 1.48 8.08 -21.14
C ARG A 159 0.52 9.27 -21.06
N GLU A 160 -0.42 9.24 -20.13
CA GLU A 160 -1.39 10.30 -19.89
C GLU A 160 -1.04 11.10 -18.63
N LEU A 161 -0.98 12.42 -18.78
CA LEU A 161 -0.69 13.33 -17.68
C LEU A 161 -1.70 13.22 -16.54
N SER A 162 -2.98 13.02 -16.85
CA SER A 162 -4.04 12.86 -15.84
C SER A 162 -3.79 11.72 -14.84
N ASN A 163 -3.22 10.60 -15.31
CA ASN A 163 -2.89 9.47 -14.46
C ASN A 163 -1.67 9.77 -13.56
N ALA A 164 -0.68 10.50 -14.10
CA ALA A 164 0.47 10.94 -13.32
C ALA A 164 0.08 11.96 -12.25
N VAL A 165 -0.79 12.92 -12.59
CA VAL A 165 -1.33 13.92 -11.65
C VAL A 165 -2.08 13.24 -10.52
N ARG A 166 -2.94 12.27 -10.82
CA ARG A 166 -3.69 11.51 -9.81
C ARG A 166 -2.76 10.78 -8.84
N LEU A 167 -1.73 10.08 -9.34
CA LEU A 167 -0.76 9.43 -8.48
C LEU A 167 0.04 10.44 -7.64
N LYS A 168 0.43 11.57 -8.23
CA LYS A 168 1.12 12.65 -7.52
C LYS A 168 0.28 13.16 -6.35
N GLU A 169 -0.99 13.51 -6.56
CA GLU A 169 -1.90 13.99 -5.52
C GLU A 169 -2.01 13.02 -4.34
N VAL A 170 -2.07 11.71 -4.63
CA VAL A 170 -2.06 10.66 -3.60
C VAL A 170 -0.79 10.69 -2.76
N LEU A 171 0.35 10.74 -3.44
CA LEU A 171 1.64 10.67 -2.78
C LEU A 171 1.93 11.95 -1.98
N GLU A 172 1.43 13.11 -2.43
CA GLU A 172 1.54 14.40 -1.71
C GLU A 172 0.79 14.43 -0.36
N LEU A 173 -0.18 13.54 -0.15
CA LEU A 173 -0.81 13.39 1.18
C LEU A 173 0.15 12.86 2.26
N ARG A 174 1.27 12.26 1.83
CA ARG A 174 2.20 11.54 2.73
C ARG A 174 3.66 11.96 2.58
N PHE A 175 4.03 12.51 1.42
CA PHE A 175 5.43 12.78 1.09
C PHE A 175 5.59 14.19 0.55
N ASP A 176 6.62 14.87 1.02
CA ASP A 176 7.07 16.13 0.43
C ASP A 176 7.85 15.89 -0.88
N LYS A 177 7.93 16.94 -1.71
CA LYS A 177 8.72 16.94 -2.95
C LYS A 177 8.33 15.83 -3.94
N VAL A 178 7.03 15.61 -4.11
CA VAL A 178 6.51 14.77 -5.19
C VAL A 178 6.42 15.62 -6.46
N HIS A 179 7.00 15.14 -7.55
CA HIS A 179 7.05 15.85 -8.81
C HIS A 179 6.82 14.93 -10.01
N ILE A 180 6.42 15.52 -11.13
CA ILE A 180 6.26 14.82 -12.39
C ILE A 180 7.38 15.29 -13.33
N ASN A 181 8.19 14.35 -13.82
CA ASN A 181 9.14 14.60 -14.90
C ASN A 181 8.51 14.19 -16.22
N GLU A 182 8.42 15.13 -17.16
CA GLU A 182 8.04 14.86 -18.54
C GLU A 182 9.28 14.44 -19.33
N VAL A 183 9.20 13.30 -20.02
CA VAL A 183 10.29 12.76 -20.83
C VAL A 183 9.78 12.41 -22.21
N GLU A 184 10.41 12.97 -23.25
CA GLU A 184 10.14 12.60 -24.62
C GLU A 184 10.83 11.28 -24.95
N MET A 185 10.11 10.29 -25.46
CA MET A 185 10.62 8.98 -25.84
C MET A 185 10.22 8.65 -27.29
N LYS A 186 10.84 7.65 -27.92
CA LYS A 186 10.53 7.22 -29.30
C LYS A 186 9.05 6.87 -29.56
N GLY A 187 8.26 6.67 -28.51
CA GLY A 187 6.82 6.35 -28.56
C GLY A 187 5.91 7.46 -28.05
N GLY A 188 6.40 8.70 -27.91
CA GLY A 188 5.68 9.86 -27.38
C GLY A 188 6.07 10.23 -25.95
N ARG A 189 5.37 11.17 -25.37
CA ARG A 189 5.62 11.64 -24.01
C ARG A 189 5.29 10.63 -22.95
N VAL A 190 6.11 10.66 -21.90
CA VAL A 190 5.91 9.84 -20.69
C VAL A 190 6.09 10.70 -19.46
N TYR A 191 5.13 10.62 -18.55
CA TYR A 191 5.07 11.36 -17.29
C TYR A 191 5.48 10.44 -16.14
N ARG A 192 6.64 10.73 -15.53
CA ARG A 192 7.22 9.92 -14.45
C ARG A 192 7.00 10.60 -13.12
N VAL A 193 6.30 9.93 -12.20
CA VAL A 193 6.06 10.44 -10.85
C VAL A 193 7.21 10.02 -9.96
N ARG A 194 7.86 10.98 -9.32
CA ARG A 194 9.06 10.81 -8.50
C ARG A 194 8.92 11.51 -7.16
N ILE A 195 9.60 10.96 -6.15
CA ILE A 195 9.61 11.48 -4.77
C ILE A 195 11.05 11.80 -4.38
N GLY A 196 11.22 13.00 -3.81
CA GLY A 196 12.42 13.43 -3.10
C GLY A 196 13.64 13.74 -3.96
N LYS A 197 14.67 14.25 -3.27
CA LYS A 197 16.06 14.36 -3.72
C LYS A 197 16.93 13.86 -2.59
N PHE A 198 17.50 12.68 -2.74
CA PHE A 198 18.28 12.00 -1.73
C PHE A 198 19.76 12.05 -2.09
N LEU A 199 20.60 12.43 -1.14
CA LEU A 199 22.06 12.44 -1.33
C LEU A 199 22.67 11.05 -1.09
N LYS A 200 22.00 10.21 -0.29
CA LYS A 200 22.44 8.88 0.08
C LYS A 200 21.50 7.81 -0.48
N THR A 201 22.07 6.75 -1.02
CA THR A 201 21.31 5.61 -1.54
C THR A 201 20.42 4.96 -0.49
N GLU A 202 20.90 4.87 0.76
CA GLU A 202 20.19 4.22 1.86
C GLU A 202 18.88 4.95 2.22
N GLU A 203 18.84 6.28 2.05
CA GLU A 203 17.64 7.08 2.29
C GLU A 203 16.59 6.82 1.20
N ALA A 204 17.02 6.86 -0.06
CA ALA A 204 16.18 6.51 -1.20
C ALA A 204 15.65 5.07 -1.09
N PHE A 205 16.52 4.12 -0.68
CA PHE A 205 16.16 2.72 -0.53
C PHE A 205 15.11 2.49 0.56
N ARG A 206 15.22 3.14 1.73
CA ARG A 206 14.21 3.01 2.80
C ARG A 206 12.82 3.44 2.32
N LEU A 207 12.73 4.56 1.62
CA LEU A 207 11.46 5.01 1.04
C LEU A 207 10.98 4.04 -0.05
N ALA A 208 11.86 3.67 -0.99
CA ALA A 208 11.53 2.74 -2.06
C ALA A 208 11.03 1.40 -1.51
N ARG A 209 11.69 0.86 -0.47
CA ARG A 209 11.29 -0.39 0.18
C ARG A 209 9.89 -0.29 0.80
N SER A 210 9.61 0.79 1.53
CA SER A 210 8.27 1.01 2.12
C SER A 210 7.17 1.03 1.06
N LEU A 211 7.40 1.72 -0.07
CA LEU A 211 6.45 1.79 -1.17
C LEU A 211 6.32 0.45 -1.93
N ALA A 212 7.43 -0.28 -2.10
CA ALA A 212 7.42 -1.62 -2.69
C ALA A 212 6.63 -2.61 -1.83
N ASP A 213 6.78 -2.52 -0.51
CA ASP A 213 5.99 -3.30 0.45
C ASP A 213 4.50 -2.94 0.38
N GLU A 214 4.14 -1.71 0.02
CA GLU A 214 2.75 -1.32 -0.23
C GLU A 214 2.22 -1.78 -1.61
N GLY A 215 3.09 -2.29 -2.48
CA GLY A 215 2.76 -2.84 -3.79
C GLY A 215 2.99 -1.89 -4.95
N TYR A 216 3.61 -0.72 -4.74
CA TYR A 216 4.02 0.14 -5.85
C TYR A 216 5.23 -0.44 -6.59
N SER A 217 5.23 -0.33 -7.92
CA SER A 217 6.43 -0.60 -8.73
C SER A 217 7.41 0.57 -8.58
N VAL A 218 8.54 0.35 -7.93
CA VAL A 218 9.47 1.42 -7.55
C VAL A 218 10.84 1.25 -8.15
N PHE A 219 11.44 2.38 -8.54
CA PHE A 219 12.79 2.44 -9.10
C PHE A 219 13.59 3.53 -8.38
N ILE A 220 14.84 3.23 -8.02
CA ILE A 220 15.80 4.24 -7.61
C ILE A 220 16.47 4.77 -8.88
N VAL A 221 16.32 6.06 -9.13
CA VAL A 221 16.78 6.75 -10.35
C VAL A 221 17.66 7.93 -9.98
N GLY A 222 18.46 8.43 -10.92
CA GLY A 222 19.16 9.70 -10.77
C GLY A 222 18.14 10.84 -10.66
N TYR A 223 18.39 11.75 -9.75
CA TYR A 223 17.63 13.01 -9.67
C TYR A 223 18.02 13.91 -10.83
N ASP A 224 17.03 14.42 -11.55
CA ASP A 224 17.23 15.41 -12.63
C ASP A 224 16.70 16.77 -12.13
N ASP A 225 17.58 17.76 -12.08
CA ASP A 225 17.26 19.13 -11.67
C ASP A 225 16.45 19.90 -12.74
N ARG A 226 16.26 19.31 -13.93
CA ARG A 226 15.43 19.87 -15.01
C ARG A 226 13.96 19.51 -14.78
N ILE A 227 13.32 20.24 -13.91
CA ILE A 227 11.89 20.12 -13.56
C ILE A 227 11.21 21.41 -14.02
#